data_f722f08574684c3e7747905373194638
#
_entry.id   f722f08574684c3e7747905373194638
#
_cell.length_a   1.000
_cell.length_b   1.000
_cell.length_c   1.000
_cell.angle_alpha   90.00
_cell.angle_beta   90.00
_cell.angle_gamma   90.00
#
_symmetry.space_group_name_H-M   'P 1'
#
loop_
_entity.id
_entity.type
_entity.pdbx_description
1 polymer ?
#
loop_
_entity_poly.entity_id
_entity_poly.type
_entity_poly.pdbx_seq_one_letter_code
_entity_poly.pdbx_strand_id
1 'polypeptide(L)'
;MKSPSENNPIHHTHKIKARMRQLIDHLRGDVGKVVELKAQALFETSAEVLTGLVKAFDDYEKKSEEAWRTEPMASRSKERTTNASRR
;
A
#
# COMPACT_ATOMS: atom_id res chain seq x y z
N MET A 1 9.39 -25.14 10.68
CA MET A 1 8.27 -25.08 9.83
C MET A 1 7.65 -23.70 9.80
N LYS A 2 7.23 -23.23 8.64
CA LYS A 2 6.65 -21.94 8.55
C LYS A 2 5.23 -21.93 8.97
N SER A 3 4.83 -20.88 9.64
CA SER A 3 3.43 -20.74 9.99
C SER A 3 2.67 -20.34 8.74
N PRO A 4 1.37 -20.61 8.70
CA PRO A 4 0.59 -20.19 7.55
C PRO A 4 0.65 -18.70 7.27
N SER A 5 0.80 -17.89 8.30
CA SER A 5 0.85 -16.45 8.09
C SER A 5 2.08 -16.04 7.30
N GLU A 6 3.14 -16.82 7.32
CA GLU A 6 4.32 -16.46 6.56
C GLU A 6 4.13 -16.62 5.07
N ASN A 7 3.14 -17.38 4.65
CA ASN A 7 2.85 -17.51 3.25
C ASN A 7 1.72 -16.60 2.81
N ASN A 8 1.13 -15.89 3.72
CA ASN A 8 -0.02 -15.05 3.42
C ASN A 8 0.45 -13.65 3.02
N PRO A 9 0.21 -13.24 1.78
CA PRO A 9 0.68 -11.91 1.36
C PRO A 9 0.11 -10.80 2.22
N ILE A 10 -1.10 -10.93 2.73
CA ILE A 10 -1.69 -9.87 3.54
C ILE A 10 -0.92 -9.69 4.84
N HIS A 11 -0.44 -10.77 5.40
CA HIS A 11 0.38 -10.67 6.61
C HIS A 11 1.61 -9.79 6.36
N HIS A 12 2.24 -9.98 5.20
CA HIS A 12 3.42 -9.22 4.87
C HIS A 12 3.09 -7.77 4.51
N THR A 13 1.98 -7.55 3.80
CA THR A 13 1.64 -6.17 3.44
C THR A 13 1.31 -5.36 4.69
N HIS A 14 0.67 -5.98 5.69
CA HIS A 14 0.40 -5.26 6.94
C HIS A 14 1.68 -4.83 7.62
N LYS A 15 2.67 -5.69 7.64
CA LYS A 15 3.95 -5.35 8.26
C LYS A 15 4.67 -4.26 7.49
N ILE A 16 4.64 -4.36 6.17
CA ILE A 16 5.30 -3.36 5.34
C ILE A 16 4.62 -2.00 5.52
N LYS A 17 3.29 -1.99 5.55
CA LYS A 17 2.58 -0.73 5.73
C LYS A 17 2.93 -0.08 7.07
N ALA A 18 3.03 -0.90 8.11
CA ALA A 18 3.37 -0.35 9.42
C ALA A 18 4.73 0.33 9.38
N ARG A 19 5.68 -0.30 8.71
CA ARG A 19 6.99 0.30 8.61
C ARG A 19 7.00 1.53 7.74
N MET A 20 6.22 1.54 6.67
CA MET A 20 6.12 2.72 5.83
C MET A 20 5.50 3.88 6.61
N ARG A 21 4.48 3.60 7.42
CA ARG A 21 3.87 4.67 8.21
C ARG A 21 4.85 5.24 9.24
N GLN A 22 5.64 4.38 9.83
CA GLN A 22 6.66 4.85 10.76
C GLN A 22 7.68 5.73 10.04
N LEU A 23 8.06 5.32 8.83
CA LEU A 23 9.02 6.10 8.08
C LEU A 23 8.43 7.43 7.63
N ILE A 24 7.16 7.44 7.24
CA ILE A 24 6.48 8.68 6.88
C ILE A 24 6.53 9.66 8.06
N ASP A 25 6.20 9.16 9.25
CA ASP A 25 6.22 10.01 10.43
C ASP A 25 7.62 10.53 10.71
N HIS A 26 8.60 9.68 10.56
CA HIS A 26 9.99 10.07 10.77
C HIS A 26 10.41 11.15 9.78
N LEU A 27 10.08 10.96 8.50
CA LEU A 27 10.42 11.93 7.47
C LEU A 27 9.77 13.28 7.75
N ARG A 28 8.50 13.26 8.10
CA ARG A 28 7.80 14.53 8.36
C ARG A 28 8.32 15.23 9.60
N GLY A 29 8.72 14.44 10.59
CA GLY A 29 9.34 15.03 11.76
C GLY A 29 10.67 15.66 11.44
N ASP A 30 11.44 15.03 10.56
CA ASP A 30 12.77 15.52 10.23
C ASP A 30 12.75 16.74 9.33
N VAL A 31 11.67 16.94 8.56
CA VAL A 31 11.56 18.15 7.76
C VAL A 31 11.74 19.38 8.63
N GLY A 32 11.18 19.34 9.83
CA GLY A 32 11.27 20.48 10.73
C GLY A 32 12.61 20.61 11.43
N LYS A 33 13.46 19.59 11.31
CA LYS A 33 14.74 19.60 12.01
C LYS A 33 15.91 20.01 11.13
N VAL A 34 15.77 19.91 9.82
CA VAL A 34 16.86 20.26 8.93
C VAL A 34 16.62 21.64 8.36
N VAL A 35 17.69 22.34 8.06
CA VAL A 35 17.56 23.71 7.55
C VAL A 35 17.80 23.80 6.06
N GLU A 36 18.33 22.76 5.45
CA GLU A 36 18.60 22.81 4.03
C GLU A 36 17.32 22.58 3.25
N LEU A 37 17.00 23.50 2.35
CA LEU A 37 15.75 23.41 1.61
C LEU A 37 15.65 22.17 0.75
N LYS A 38 16.75 21.78 0.14
CA LYS A 38 16.71 20.57 -0.69
C LYS A 38 16.40 19.32 0.12
N ALA A 39 16.96 19.26 1.32
CA ALA A 39 16.69 18.12 2.18
C ALA A 39 15.24 18.13 2.65
N GLN A 40 14.71 19.30 2.96
CA GLN A 40 13.32 19.41 3.35
C GLN A 40 12.40 18.93 2.23
N ALA A 41 12.69 19.37 1.01
CA ALA A 41 11.88 18.97 -0.14
C ALA A 41 11.99 17.47 -0.39
N LEU A 42 13.17 16.92 -0.25
CA LEU A 42 13.36 15.49 -0.44
C LEU A 42 12.56 14.70 0.58
N PHE A 43 12.60 15.12 1.84
CA PHE A 43 11.90 14.40 2.89
C PHE A 43 10.38 14.47 2.71
N GLU A 44 9.90 15.66 2.31
CA GLU A 44 8.47 15.80 2.08
C GLU A 44 8.00 14.99 0.89
N THR A 45 8.75 15.01 -0.20
CA THR A 45 8.40 14.24 -1.38
C THR A 45 8.42 12.74 -1.05
N SER A 46 9.43 12.33 -0.30
CA SER A 46 9.53 10.93 0.09
C SER A 46 8.33 10.50 0.92
N ALA A 47 7.91 11.36 1.85
CA ALA A 47 6.74 11.03 2.66
C ALA A 47 5.49 10.91 1.81
N GLU A 48 5.36 11.76 0.79
CA GLU A 48 4.20 11.69 -0.09
C GLU A 48 4.20 10.43 -0.95
N VAL A 49 5.37 10.07 -1.45
CA VAL A 49 5.47 8.83 -2.24
C VAL A 49 5.11 7.63 -1.38
N LEU A 50 5.62 7.59 -0.16
CA LEU A 50 5.31 6.49 0.74
C LEU A 50 3.84 6.46 1.10
N THR A 51 3.23 7.62 1.27
CA THR A 51 1.80 7.69 1.55
C THR A 51 1.00 7.08 0.39
N GLY A 52 1.41 7.37 -0.84
CA GLY A 52 0.78 6.75 -2.00
C GLY A 52 0.97 5.25 -2.04
N LEU A 53 2.14 4.79 -1.62
CA LEU A 53 2.39 3.35 -1.58
C LEU A 53 1.53 2.67 -0.52
N VAL A 54 1.37 3.29 0.64
CA VAL A 54 0.50 2.74 1.66
C VAL A 54 -0.92 2.59 1.12
N LYS A 55 -1.37 3.58 0.36
CA LYS A 55 -2.69 3.49 -0.22
C LYS A 55 -2.78 2.35 -1.23
N ALA A 56 -1.74 2.16 -2.03
CA ALA A 56 -1.72 1.06 -2.98
C ALA A 56 -1.79 -0.29 -2.26
N PHE A 57 -1.09 -0.40 -1.14
CA PHE A 57 -1.15 -1.62 -0.35
C PHE A 57 -2.55 -1.82 0.25
N ASP A 58 -3.17 -0.74 0.69
CA ASP A 58 -4.55 -0.82 1.19
C ASP A 58 -5.49 -1.32 0.11
N ASP A 59 -5.32 -0.81 -1.11
CA ASP A 59 -6.17 -1.21 -2.21
C ASP A 59 -5.97 -2.68 -2.56
N TYR A 60 -4.73 -3.12 -2.53
CA TYR A 60 -4.43 -4.52 -2.77
C TYR A 60 -5.11 -5.41 -1.73
N GLU A 61 -5.01 -5.02 -0.47
CA GLU A 61 -5.61 -5.80 0.60
C GLU A 61 -7.13 -5.86 0.47
N LYS A 62 -7.72 -4.74 0.10
CA LYS A 62 -9.14 -4.67 -0.06
C LYS A 62 -9.62 -5.57 -1.18
N LYS A 63 -8.94 -5.55 -2.31
CA LYS A 63 -9.31 -6.41 -3.41
C LYS A 63 -9.11 -7.87 -3.08
N SER A 64 -8.08 -8.17 -2.35
CA SER A 64 -7.82 -9.53 -1.94
C SER A 64 -8.93 -10.01 -1.03
N GLU A 65 -9.38 -9.16 -0.12
CA GLU A 65 -10.47 -9.50 0.76
C GLU A 65 -11.74 -9.75 0.00
N GLU A 66 -12.01 -8.92 -0.99
CA GLU A 66 -13.21 -9.09 -1.78
C GLU A 66 -13.18 -10.39 -2.56
N ALA A 67 -12.03 -10.76 -3.07
CA ALA A 67 -11.92 -12.01 -3.80
C ALA A 67 -12.19 -13.20 -2.91
N TRP A 68 -11.83 -13.12 -1.65
CA TRP A 68 -12.11 -14.18 -0.72
C TRP A 68 -13.58 -14.27 -0.35
N ARG A 69 -14.23 -13.12 -0.29
CA ARG A 69 -15.62 -13.11 0.12
C ARG A 69 -16.58 -13.44 -0.98
N THR A 70 -16.32 -13.02 -2.20
CA THR A 70 -17.24 -13.30 -3.27
C THR A 70 -16.84 -14.56 -3.94
N GLU A 71 -17.78 -15.13 -4.68
CA GLU A 71 -17.55 -16.27 -5.39
C GLU A 71 -16.63 -16.03 -6.43
N PRO A 72 -15.66 -16.70 -6.49
CA PRO A 72 -14.69 -16.41 -7.42
C PRO A 72 -15.12 -16.35 -8.77
N MET A 73 -15.69 -17.01 -9.18
CA MET A 73 -15.93 -16.93 -10.41
C MET A 73 -16.75 -16.15 -10.84
N ALA A 74 -17.47 -16.08 -10.37
CA ALA A 74 -18.39 -15.39 -10.87
C ALA A 74 -17.91 -14.17 -11.09
N SER A 75 -17.62 -13.71 -10.38
CA SER A 75 -17.47 -12.53 -10.50
C SER A 75 -16.47 -12.07 -11.23
N ARG A 76 -15.74 -12.34 -11.31
CA ARG A 76 -14.85 -11.79 -11.82
C ARG A 76 -14.78 -11.66 -13.04
N SER A 77 -15.31 -11.95 -13.49
CA SER A 77 -15.18 -11.96 -14.69
C SER A 77 -15.61 -10.86 -15.22
N LYS A 78 -16.14 -10.31 -15.15
CA LYS A 78 -16.54 -9.34 -15.66
C LYS A 78 -15.99 -8.24 -15.56
N GLU A 79 -15.55 -8.09 -15.51
CA GLU A 79 -15.06 -7.27 -15.48
C GLU A 79 -14.29 -6.72 -16.17
N ARG A 80 -14.37 -7.00 -16.48
CA ARG A 80 -13.81 -6.68 -16.99
C ARG A 80 -13.57 -6.09 -17.74
N THR A 81 -13.97 -5.98 -17.71
CA THR A 81 -14.03 -5.59 -18.25
C THR A 81 -13.88 -4.88 -18.45
N THR A 82 -14.00 -4.66 -18.46
CA THR A 82 -14.02 -4.13 -18.57
C THR A 82 -13.68 -3.44 -18.73
N ASN A 83 -13.71 -3.12 -18.92
CA ASN A 83 -13.51 -2.74 -19.04
C ASN A 83 -13.14 -2.33 -19.46
N ALA A 84 -13.24 -2.31 -19.67
CA ALA A 84 -13.09 -2.20 -20.08
C ALA A 84 -12.89 -1.76 -20.56
N SER A 85 -13.08 -1.58 -20.67
CA SER A 85 -13.08 -1.47 -21.00
C SER A 85 -12.84 -1.04 -21.39
N ARG A 86 -12.91 -0.95 -21.50
CA ARG A 86 -12.93 -0.87 -21.77
C ARG A 86 -12.73 -0.56 -22.21
N ARG A 87 -12.98 -0.28 -22.30
CA ARG A 87 -13.11 -0.24 -22.65
C ARG A 87 -13.04 -0.02 -22.96
#